data_5b437786206635841a59a491ef1207bb
#
_entry.id   5b437786206635841a59a491ef1207bb
#
_cell.length_a   1.000
_cell.length_b   1.000
_cell.length_c   1.000
_cell.angle_alpha   90.00
_cell.angle_beta   90.00
_cell.angle_gamma   90.00
#
_symmetry.space_group_name_H-M   'P 1'
#
loop_
_entity.id
_entity.type
_entity.pdbx_description
1 polymer ?
#
loop_
_entity_poly.entity_id
_entity_poly.type
_entity_poly.pdbx_seq_one_letter_code
_entity_poly.pdbx_strand_id
1 'polypeptide(L)'
;KRKFLAVVTIFLAAGLVSALLAVSIDIGDKMAKELKSYGANILVEPASNAALPGELSHNTDLSSQDFLDEKELPNIKDIFWRNNIVGFAPLLSANVKAEILSAKTHEKSTALEQINVLGTFFDHNIPVPDEDDFHTGQKIISPYWHVEGEWVNDLETPEGEFIPALIGEQLAQRTGLKQGDKIQLHYKNDELDNQSAVEITGILSTGGAEDNQLVMPLNAVQKLLGLEGKIQAVKVSALTVPENDLSRKARANTDALDAEEYDRWYCTAYVSSISHQLEEAISGAIVRPIWQVAASEGVVIGKIQLLLAVVTLAALIAAAMGIASLMSTGIIERSKEIGLMKALGAYQWQIALLFYCEAIISALIGGTLGCIAGWGLARFIGSALFGVPLSFAWIVIPCVLMLSILIAVVGTWFPAHRIAKLYPVEVLYGRQ
;
A
#
# COMPACT_ATOMS: atom_id res chain seq x y z
N LYS A 1 -26.79 -32.79 -22.21
CA LYS A 1 -25.46 -32.94 -21.59
C LYS A 1 -24.42 -31.95 -22.15
N ARG A 2 -24.29 -31.75 -23.48
CA ARG A 2 -23.25 -30.88 -24.10
C ARG A 2 -23.52 -29.39 -23.95
N LYS A 3 -24.78 -28.92 -24.06
CA LYS A 3 -25.16 -27.54 -23.76
C LYS A 3 -24.76 -27.17 -22.32
N PHE A 4 -24.92 -28.12 -21.40
CA PHE A 4 -24.47 -27.96 -20.03
C PHE A 4 -22.94 -27.83 -19.93
N LEU A 5 -22.17 -28.60 -20.72
CA LEU A 5 -20.70 -28.48 -20.76
C LEU A 5 -20.27 -27.10 -21.30
N ALA A 6 -20.95 -26.57 -22.33
CA ALA A 6 -20.65 -25.21 -22.83
C ALA A 6 -20.90 -24.14 -21.76
N VAL A 7 -22.02 -24.24 -21.04
CA VAL A 7 -22.33 -23.36 -19.92
C VAL A 7 -21.26 -23.48 -18.80
N VAL A 8 -20.84 -24.71 -18.46
CA VAL A 8 -19.78 -24.95 -17.45
C VAL A 8 -18.45 -24.37 -17.88
N THR A 9 -18.06 -24.50 -19.14
CA THR A 9 -16.82 -23.91 -19.65
C THR A 9 -16.85 -22.38 -19.53
N ILE A 10 -17.97 -21.76 -19.91
CA ILE A 10 -18.15 -20.30 -19.77
C ILE A 10 -18.20 -19.89 -18.30
N PHE A 11 -18.88 -20.66 -17.46
CA PHE A 11 -18.95 -20.44 -16.02
C PHE A 11 -17.56 -20.42 -15.37
N LEU A 12 -16.71 -21.42 -15.67
CA LEU A 12 -15.35 -21.48 -15.12
C LEU A 12 -14.49 -20.31 -15.61
N ALA A 13 -14.58 -20.00 -16.92
CA ALA A 13 -13.85 -18.88 -17.48
C ALA A 13 -14.30 -17.53 -16.89
N ALA A 14 -15.61 -17.30 -16.86
CA ALA A 14 -16.20 -16.09 -16.30
C ALA A 14 -15.91 -15.95 -14.79
N GLY A 15 -15.95 -17.06 -14.06
CA GLY A 15 -15.61 -17.10 -12.64
C GLY A 15 -14.18 -16.73 -12.37
N LEU A 16 -13.25 -17.29 -13.14
CA LEU A 16 -11.83 -16.96 -13.03
C LEU A 16 -11.57 -15.50 -13.39
N VAL A 17 -12.12 -15.02 -14.50
CA VAL A 17 -11.98 -13.62 -14.95
C VAL A 17 -12.59 -12.66 -13.93
N SER A 18 -13.77 -12.99 -13.38
CA SER A 18 -14.43 -12.19 -12.34
C SER A 18 -13.58 -12.10 -11.07
N ALA A 19 -13.03 -13.23 -10.62
CA ALA A 19 -12.14 -13.25 -9.46
C ALA A 19 -10.86 -12.42 -9.69
N LEU A 20 -10.21 -12.58 -10.84
CA LEU A 20 -8.98 -11.85 -11.17
C LEU A 20 -9.23 -10.35 -11.31
N LEU A 21 -10.33 -9.93 -11.94
CA LEU A 21 -10.69 -8.51 -12.06
C LEU A 21 -11.05 -7.91 -10.71
N ALA A 22 -11.84 -8.60 -9.89
CA ALA A 22 -12.18 -8.14 -8.55
C ALA A 22 -10.93 -7.96 -7.67
N VAL A 23 -10.04 -8.95 -7.69
CA VAL A 23 -8.75 -8.90 -6.99
C VAL A 23 -7.87 -7.78 -7.52
N SER A 24 -7.79 -7.59 -8.85
CA SER A 24 -6.94 -6.54 -9.47
C SER A 24 -7.40 -5.13 -9.11
N ILE A 25 -8.71 -4.87 -9.07
CA ILE A 25 -9.27 -3.56 -8.73
C ILE A 25 -9.09 -3.28 -7.23
N ASP A 26 -9.44 -4.24 -6.39
CA ASP A 26 -9.45 -4.05 -4.93
C ASP A 26 -8.03 -4.06 -4.32
N ILE A 27 -7.10 -4.86 -4.89
CA ILE A 27 -5.69 -4.82 -4.48
C ILE A 27 -5.10 -3.44 -4.78
N GLY A 28 -5.39 -2.86 -5.95
CA GLY A 28 -4.92 -1.50 -6.28
C GLY A 28 -5.38 -0.48 -5.25
N ASP A 29 -6.67 -0.47 -4.93
CA ASP A 29 -7.26 0.47 -3.96
C ASP A 29 -6.81 0.21 -2.52
N LYS A 30 -6.69 -1.07 -2.12
CA LYS A 30 -6.24 -1.42 -0.76
C LYS A 30 -4.75 -1.19 -0.59
N MET A 31 -3.92 -1.59 -1.55
CA MET A 31 -2.50 -1.28 -1.49
C MET A 31 -2.25 0.23 -1.51
N ALA A 32 -3.00 1.01 -2.28
CA ALA A 32 -2.90 2.46 -2.21
C ALA A 32 -3.32 3.02 -0.83
N LYS A 33 -4.30 2.39 -0.16
CA LYS A 33 -4.69 2.75 1.21
C LYS A 33 -3.69 2.25 2.26
N GLU A 34 -3.22 1.01 2.13
CA GLU A 34 -2.22 0.45 3.05
C GLU A 34 -0.86 1.12 2.88
N LEU A 35 -0.44 1.43 1.66
CA LEU A 35 0.78 2.19 1.41
C LEU A 35 0.64 3.64 1.91
N LYS A 36 -0.55 4.24 1.85
CA LYS A 36 -0.84 5.49 2.57
C LYS A 36 -0.81 5.32 4.10
N SER A 37 -1.02 4.11 4.61
CA SER A 37 -0.91 3.77 6.03
C SER A 37 0.48 3.28 6.44
N TYR A 38 1.41 3.08 5.50
CA TYR A 38 2.81 2.68 5.82
C TYR A 38 3.67 3.81 6.38
N GLY A 39 3.05 4.89 6.82
CA GLY A 39 3.74 5.93 7.53
C GLY A 39 4.21 7.08 6.67
N ALA A 40 5.22 7.78 7.17
CA ALA A 40 5.79 8.92 6.51
C ALA A 40 6.43 8.55 5.17
N ASN A 41 6.13 9.33 4.14
CA ASN A 41 6.70 9.19 2.80
C ASN A 41 7.74 10.27 2.47
N ILE A 42 7.95 11.21 3.39
CA ILE A 42 8.91 12.31 3.26
C ILE A 42 9.73 12.39 4.55
N LEU A 43 11.04 12.58 4.40
CA LEU A 43 11.98 12.80 5.49
C LEU A 43 12.63 14.17 5.32
N VAL A 44 12.58 14.97 6.37
CA VAL A 44 13.21 16.30 6.48
C VAL A 44 14.39 16.18 7.39
N GLU A 45 15.59 16.57 6.92
CA GLU A 45 16.85 16.48 7.65
C GLU A 45 17.65 17.78 7.50
N PRO A 46 18.59 18.10 8.42
CA PRO A 46 19.52 19.19 8.23
C PRO A 46 20.39 19.00 6.98
N ALA A 47 20.63 20.08 6.23
CA ALA A 47 21.39 20.04 4.98
C ALA A 47 22.82 19.49 5.14
N SER A 48 23.46 19.76 6.27
CA SER A 48 24.81 19.28 6.59
C SER A 48 24.90 17.78 6.82
N ASN A 49 23.81 17.15 7.33
CA ASN A 49 23.75 15.71 7.61
C ASN A 49 23.40 14.90 6.34
N ALA A 50 22.99 15.56 5.29
CA ALA A 50 22.49 14.95 4.06
C ALA A 50 23.57 14.29 3.17
N ALA A 51 24.84 14.36 3.54
CA ALA A 51 25.94 13.79 2.74
C ALA A 51 26.01 12.25 2.73
N LEU A 52 25.26 11.56 3.59
CA LEU A 52 25.23 10.10 3.68
C LEU A 52 23.85 9.56 3.26
N PRO A 53 23.74 8.88 2.11
CA PRO A 53 22.46 8.31 1.69
C PRO A 53 22.13 7.05 2.49
N GLY A 54 20.95 7.03 3.12
CA GLY A 54 20.21 5.80 3.35
C GLY A 54 20.07 5.28 4.75
N GLU A 55 20.70 5.82 5.76
CA GLU A 55 20.41 5.49 7.17
C GLU A 55 20.41 6.79 7.97
N LEU A 56 19.45 6.93 8.91
CA LEU A 56 19.62 7.86 10.03
C LEU A 56 21.04 7.64 10.52
N SER A 57 21.92 8.62 10.32
CA SER A 57 23.35 8.50 10.66
C SER A 57 23.44 7.99 12.09
N HIS A 58 23.76 6.72 12.27
CA HIS A 58 24.08 6.15 13.58
C HIS A 58 25.41 6.69 14.11
N ASN A 59 25.78 7.90 13.67
CA ASN A 59 26.89 8.60 14.30
C ASN A 59 26.49 8.95 15.72
N THR A 60 27.02 8.19 16.65
CA THR A 60 26.83 8.30 18.09
C THR A 60 27.35 9.62 18.69
N ASP A 61 28.05 10.42 17.91
CA ASP A 61 28.55 11.73 18.34
C ASP A 61 27.60 12.86 17.96
N LEU A 62 26.72 13.20 18.90
CA LEU A 62 25.81 14.36 18.79
C LEU A 62 26.56 15.71 18.65
N SER A 63 27.82 15.76 19.04
CA SER A 63 28.65 16.98 18.99
C SER A 63 28.99 17.45 17.58
N SER A 64 28.88 16.59 16.57
CA SER A 64 29.19 16.87 15.17
C SER A 64 27.95 16.92 14.25
N GLN A 65 26.76 16.80 14.81
CA GLN A 65 25.50 16.83 14.04
C GLN A 65 24.87 18.22 14.10
N ASP A 66 24.32 18.67 12.97
CA ASP A 66 23.44 19.81 12.95
C ASP A 66 21.99 19.37 13.24
N PHE A 67 21.22 20.29 13.78
CA PHE A 67 19.84 20.07 14.19
C PHE A 67 18.91 21.07 13.52
N LEU A 68 17.68 20.64 13.26
CA LEU A 68 16.58 21.53 12.90
C LEU A 68 15.99 22.16 14.19
N ASP A 69 15.38 23.30 14.05
CA ASP A 69 14.69 23.98 15.15
C ASP A 69 13.23 23.47 15.24
N GLU A 70 12.82 23.00 16.41
CA GLU A 70 11.45 22.54 16.65
C GLU A 70 10.40 23.64 16.39
N LYS A 71 10.79 24.93 16.56
CA LYS A 71 9.93 26.07 16.30
C LYS A 71 9.49 26.22 14.84
N GLU A 72 10.23 25.61 13.92
CA GLU A 72 9.89 25.63 12.47
C GLU A 72 8.90 24.54 12.07
N LEU A 73 8.54 23.61 12.96
CA LEU A 73 7.58 22.54 12.69
C LEU A 73 6.21 23.03 12.15
N PRO A 74 5.63 24.12 12.65
CA PRO A 74 4.36 24.63 12.12
C PRO A 74 4.44 25.02 10.63
N ASN A 75 5.65 25.38 10.12
CA ASN A 75 5.86 25.75 8.72
C ASN A 75 5.58 24.58 7.76
N ILE A 76 5.62 23.34 8.26
CA ILE A 76 5.23 22.14 7.48
C ILE A 76 3.78 22.26 6.97
N LYS A 77 2.92 22.94 7.73
CA LYS A 77 1.52 23.20 7.35
C LYS A 77 1.31 24.59 6.72
N ASP A 78 2.38 25.34 6.45
CA ASP A 78 2.32 26.63 5.77
C ASP A 78 2.86 26.56 4.33
N ILE A 79 2.53 25.47 3.64
CA ILE A 79 2.86 25.23 2.23
C ILE A 79 1.60 25.18 1.37
N PHE A 80 1.74 25.30 0.05
CA PHE A 80 0.60 25.19 -0.87
C PHE A 80 -0.18 23.87 -0.69
N TRP A 81 0.53 22.75 -0.46
CA TRP A 81 -0.05 21.42 -0.27
C TRP A 81 -0.41 21.10 1.20
N ARG A 82 -0.60 22.10 2.06
CA ARG A 82 -0.93 21.91 3.49
C ARG A 82 -2.05 20.92 3.77
N ASN A 83 -3.11 20.92 2.94
CA ASN A 83 -4.25 20.01 3.10
C ASN A 83 -3.93 18.56 2.75
N ASN A 84 -2.81 18.31 2.06
CA ASN A 84 -2.31 16.98 1.76
C ASN A 84 -1.41 16.44 2.86
N ILE A 85 -0.94 17.29 3.78
CA ILE A 85 -0.16 16.84 4.94
C ILE A 85 -1.11 16.20 5.96
N VAL A 86 -0.98 14.89 6.13
CA VAL A 86 -1.77 14.09 7.09
C VAL A 86 -1.26 14.33 8.51
N GLY A 87 0.05 14.38 8.66
CA GLY A 87 0.73 14.61 9.93
C GLY A 87 2.23 14.49 9.79
N PHE A 88 2.94 14.78 10.86
CA PHE A 88 4.37 14.65 10.94
C PHE A 88 4.81 14.29 12.36
N ALA A 89 6.01 13.74 12.51
CA ALA A 89 6.60 13.46 13.80
C ALA A 89 8.10 13.79 13.77
N PRO A 90 8.56 14.66 14.67
CA PRO A 90 9.99 14.92 14.87
C PRO A 90 10.66 13.71 15.49
N LEU A 91 11.94 13.57 15.21
CA LEU A 91 12.80 12.49 15.71
C LEU A 91 14.05 13.08 16.35
N LEU A 92 14.39 12.59 17.52
CA LEU A 92 15.64 12.85 18.19
C LEU A 92 16.12 11.56 18.85
N SER A 93 17.21 10.99 18.38
CA SER A 93 17.74 9.71 18.87
C SER A 93 19.15 9.84 19.47
N ALA A 94 19.41 9.06 20.50
CA ALA A 94 20.74 8.96 21.11
C ALA A 94 20.96 7.61 21.77
N ASN A 95 22.22 7.23 21.90
CA ASN A 95 22.63 6.10 22.72
C ASN A 95 22.86 6.56 24.15
N VAL A 96 22.16 5.96 25.08
CA VAL A 96 22.26 6.27 26.51
C VAL A 96 22.54 5.00 27.32
N LYS A 97 23.06 5.17 28.52
CA LYS A 97 23.26 4.05 29.46
C LYS A 97 21.99 3.90 30.29
N ALA A 98 21.46 2.68 30.39
CA ALA A 98 20.31 2.35 31.19
C ALA A 98 20.66 1.47 32.37
N GLU A 99 20.18 1.82 33.55
CA GLU A 99 20.26 1.02 34.78
C GLU A 99 18.84 0.54 35.12
N ILE A 100 18.67 -0.77 35.31
CA ILE A 100 17.37 -1.36 35.65
C ILE A 100 17.11 -1.22 37.14
N LEU A 101 16.07 -0.48 37.49
CA LEU A 101 15.60 -0.29 38.87
C LEU A 101 14.62 -1.42 39.27
N SER A 102 15.05 -2.68 39.24
CA SER A 102 14.14 -3.80 39.56
C SER A 102 13.93 -3.95 41.06
N ALA A 103 12.68 -3.75 41.50
CA ALA A 103 12.26 -3.89 42.91
C ALA A 103 12.12 -5.35 43.38
N LYS A 104 12.39 -6.38 42.55
CA LYS A 104 12.04 -7.77 42.85
C LYS A 104 13.20 -8.75 43.04
N THR A 105 14.43 -8.36 42.77
CA THR A 105 15.58 -9.24 43.03
C THR A 105 16.65 -8.48 43.79
N HIS A 106 16.98 -8.91 45.00
CA HIS A 106 18.05 -8.35 45.83
C HIS A 106 19.47 -8.60 45.28
N GLU A 107 19.58 -8.96 44.04
CA GLU A 107 20.86 -8.92 43.31
C GLU A 107 20.94 -7.64 42.49
N LYS A 108 21.82 -6.75 42.88
CA LYS A 108 22.30 -5.63 42.07
C LYS A 108 22.82 -6.17 40.74
N SER A 109 21.98 -6.35 39.75
CA SER A 109 22.43 -6.48 38.37
C SER A 109 22.67 -5.06 37.86
N THR A 110 23.81 -4.52 38.23
CA THR A 110 24.31 -3.22 37.77
C THR A 110 24.95 -3.44 36.39
N ALA A 111 24.23 -3.93 35.44
CA ALA A 111 24.70 -3.90 34.06
C ALA A 111 24.14 -2.61 33.44
N LEU A 112 24.99 -1.59 33.33
CA LEU A 112 24.74 -0.43 32.48
C LEU A 112 24.72 -0.93 31.03
N GLU A 113 23.54 -1.20 30.50
CA GLU A 113 23.38 -1.58 29.10
C GLU A 113 23.25 -0.29 28.25
N GLN A 114 23.93 -0.25 27.12
CA GLN A 114 23.72 0.81 26.14
C GLN A 114 22.43 0.51 25.36
N ILE A 115 21.49 1.43 25.45
CA ILE A 115 20.23 1.37 24.72
C ILE A 115 20.06 2.61 23.84
N ASN A 116 19.38 2.42 22.73
CA ASN A 116 19.01 3.53 21.84
C ASN A 116 17.67 4.11 22.30
N VAL A 117 17.63 5.43 22.53
CA VAL A 117 16.42 6.16 22.91
C VAL A 117 15.98 7.00 21.72
N LEU A 118 14.69 6.99 21.44
CA LEU A 118 14.05 7.80 20.41
C LEU A 118 13.01 8.73 21.05
N GLY A 119 13.24 10.04 20.92
CA GLY A 119 12.27 11.08 21.25
C GLY A 119 11.41 11.44 20.06
N THR A 120 10.11 11.44 20.23
CA THR A 120 9.16 11.79 19.16
C THR A 120 7.86 12.34 19.75
N PHE A 121 6.98 12.86 18.88
CA PHE A 121 5.60 13.14 19.24
C PHE A 121 4.74 11.89 19.07
N PHE A 122 3.87 11.62 20.03
CA PHE A 122 2.88 10.55 19.94
C PHE A 122 1.54 11.07 19.42
N ASP A 123 1.01 12.12 20.05
CA ASP A 123 -0.27 12.78 19.72
C ASP A 123 -0.22 14.22 20.22
N HIS A 124 0.50 15.06 19.51
CA HIS A 124 0.82 16.42 19.91
C HIS A 124 -0.03 17.44 19.15
N ASN A 125 -0.63 18.39 19.88
CA ASN A 125 -1.35 19.49 19.27
C ASN A 125 -0.40 20.63 18.94
N ILE A 126 -0.35 21.02 17.67
CA ILE A 126 0.48 22.12 17.19
C ILE A 126 -0.43 23.18 16.59
N PRO A 127 -0.37 24.44 17.06
CA PRO A 127 -1.10 25.52 16.42
C PRO A 127 -0.54 25.80 15.03
N VAL A 128 -1.38 25.62 14.01
CA VAL A 128 -1.06 25.89 12.63
C VAL A 128 -2.00 26.92 12.04
N PRO A 129 -1.60 27.66 10.98
CA PRO A 129 -2.47 28.63 10.36
C PRO A 129 -3.79 28.00 9.88
N ASP A 130 -4.91 28.61 10.24
CA ASP A 130 -6.28 28.23 9.87
C ASP A 130 -6.80 26.88 10.46
N GLU A 131 -6.06 26.22 11.35
CA GLU A 131 -6.48 25.02 12.04
C GLU A 131 -6.15 25.16 13.56
N ASP A 132 -7.16 25.36 14.41
CA ASP A 132 -6.94 25.56 15.86
C ASP A 132 -6.61 24.25 16.60
N ASP A 133 -6.88 23.09 16.00
CA ASP A 133 -6.78 21.78 16.65
C ASP A 133 -6.10 20.76 15.71
N PHE A 134 -4.87 21.06 15.28
CA PHE A 134 -4.09 20.13 14.46
C PHE A 134 -3.26 19.19 15.32
N HIS A 135 -3.71 17.94 15.38
CA HIS A 135 -2.98 16.86 16.05
C HIS A 135 -2.02 16.16 15.11
N THR A 136 -0.80 15.87 15.59
CA THR A 136 0.25 15.20 14.83
C THR A 136 1.12 14.32 15.72
N GLY A 137 1.80 13.33 15.14
CA GLY A 137 2.66 12.40 15.86
C GLY A 137 2.55 10.97 15.36
N GLN A 138 3.25 10.07 16.03
CA GLN A 138 3.38 8.66 15.59
C GLN A 138 2.05 7.91 15.52
N LYS A 139 1.09 8.20 16.38
CA LYS A 139 -0.26 7.60 16.31
C LYS A 139 -0.97 7.88 14.99
N ILE A 140 -0.69 9.04 14.38
CA ILE A 140 -1.33 9.48 13.14
C ILE A 140 -0.55 9.02 11.93
N ILE A 141 0.78 9.19 11.95
CA ILE A 141 1.61 8.89 10.78
C ILE A 141 2.09 7.44 10.71
N SER A 142 1.96 6.67 11.80
CA SER A 142 2.44 5.28 11.90
C SER A 142 1.33 4.35 12.41
N PRO A 143 0.23 4.17 11.67
CA PRO A 143 -0.91 3.34 12.09
C PRO A 143 -0.58 1.85 12.22
N TYR A 144 0.58 1.41 11.71
CA TYR A 144 1.10 0.04 11.84
C TYR A 144 1.81 -0.19 13.19
N TRP A 145 2.05 0.84 13.99
CA TRP A 145 2.61 0.68 15.31
C TRP A 145 1.60 -0.02 16.21
N HIS A 146 1.97 -1.18 16.71
CA HIS A 146 1.16 -1.95 17.64
C HIS A 146 1.74 -1.83 19.05
N VAL A 147 0.93 -1.39 20.00
CA VAL A 147 1.35 -1.20 21.40
C VAL A 147 0.56 -2.16 22.29
N GLU A 148 1.24 -3.08 22.95
CA GLU A 148 0.70 -3.84 24.05
C GLU A 148 0.87 -3.05 25.34
N GLY A 149 -0.24 -2.55 25.92
CA GLY A 149 -0.24 -1.69 27.10
C GLY A 149 -0.86 -0.33 26.82
N GLU A 150 -0.34 0.70 27.46
CA GLU A 150 -0.84 2.06 27.33
C GLU A 150 0.08 2.90 26.43
N TRP A 151 -0.55 3.68 25.52
CA TRP A 151 0.18 4.66 24.74
C TRP A 151 0.71 5.78 25.62
N VAL A 152 1.88 6.27 25.28
CA VAL A 152 2.48 7.43 25.92
C VAL A 152 1.73 8.71 25.51
N ASN A 153 1.62 9.65 26.44
CA ASN A 153 1.06 10.97 26.22
C ASN A 153 2.21 11.99 26.15
N ASP A 154 2.11 12.99 25.26
CA ASP A 154 3.11 14.04 25.06
C ASP A 154 3.05 15.15 26.14
N LEU A 155 2.24 14.99 27.19
CA LEU A 155 2.17 15.93 28.30
C LEU A 155 3.51 15.96 29.07
N GLU A 156 3.87 17.14 29.54
CA GLU A 156 5.06 17.27 30.39
C GLU A 156 4.87 16.47 31.70
N THR A 157 5.83 15.60 31.97
CA THR A 157 5.85 14.86 33.23
C THR A 157 6.32 15.79 34.34
N PRO A 158 5.60 15.92 35.48
CA PRO A 158 6.03 16.73 36.60
C PRO A 158 7.41 16.29 37.14
N GLU A 159 8.15 17.23 37.70
CA GLU A 159 9.45 16.92 38.31
C GLU A 159 9.29 15.90 39.44
N GLY A 160 10.10 14.83 39.36
CA GLY A 160 10.11 13.75 40.35
C GLY A 160 9.18 12.57 40.02
N GLU A 161 8.40 12.63 38.96
CA GLU A 161 7.65 11.50 38.43
C GLU A 161 8.42 10.74 37.37
N PHE A 162 8.04 9.46 37.16
CA PHE A 162 8.64 8.64 36.09
C PHE A 162 8.08 9.05 34.74
N ILE A 163 8.98 9.22 33.78
CA ILE A 163 8.61 9.54 32.40
C ILE A 163 8.05 8.29 31.74
N PRO A 164 6.83 8.32 31.16
CA PRO A 164 6.27 7.19 30.46
C PRO A 164 7.02 6.91 29.15
N ALA A 165 7.31 5.62 28.87
CA ALA A 165 7.98 5.22 27.65
C ALA A 165 7.45 3.89 27.09
N LEU A 166 7.58 3.70 25.77
CA LEU A 166 7.36 2.43 25.09
C LEU A 166 8.68 1.74 24.87
N ILE A 167 8.76 0.46 25.21
CA ILE A 167 9.93 -0.36 24.90
C ILE A 167 9.67 -1.16 23.63
N GLY A 168 10.59 -1.14 22.67
CA GLY A 168 10.51 -1.97 21.48
C GLY A 168 10.58 -3.46 21.82
N GLU A 169 9.84 -4.29 21.10
CA GLU A 169 9.68 -5.73 21.38
C GLU A 169 11.03 -6.46 21.43
N GLN A 170 11.95 -6.19 20.51
CA GLN A 170 13.28 -6.81 20.47
C GLN A 170 14.13 -6.37 21.65
N LEU A 171 14.05 -5.07 22.02
CA LEU A 171 14.75 -4.54 23.20
C LEU A 171 14.19 -5.17 24.48
N ALA A 172 12.87 -5.31 24.61
CA ALA A 172 12.21 -5.96 25.73
C ALA A 172 12.64 -7.43 25.87
N GLN A 173 12.69 -8.17 24.75
CA GLN A 173 13.15 -9.57 24.74
C GLN A 173 14.62 -9.70 25.14
N ARG A 174 15.49 -8.78 24.68
CA ARG A 174 16.93 -8.78 24.98
C ARG A 174 17.23 -8.45 26.44
N THR A 175 16.54 -7.45 26.98
CA THR A 175 16.77 -6.95 28.35
C THR A 175 15.94 -7.67 29.43
N GLY A 176 14.87 -8.37 29.02
CA GLY A 176 13.92 -9.00 29.92
C GLY A 176 12.95 -8.01 30.61
N LEU A 177 12.94 -6.74 30.19
CA LEU A 177 12.08 -5.69 30.71
C LEU A 177 10.61 -5.92 30.28
N LYS A 178 9.70 -5.53 31.16
CA LYS A 178 8.25 -5.68 30.99
C LYS A 178 7.53 -4.39 31.30
N GLN A 179 6.26 -4.32 30.90
CA GLN A 179 5.37 -3.24 31.32
C GLN A 179 5.35 -3.09 32.84
N GLY A 180 5.47 -1.86 33.32
CA GLY A 180 5.55 -1.48 34.73
C GLY A 180 6.94 -1.49 35.33
N ASP A 181 7.96 -1.95 34.59
CA ASP A 181 9.36 -1.86 35.05
C ASP A 181 9.86 -0.42 34.97
N LYS A 182 10.78 -0.11 35.88
CA LYS A 182 11.38 1.23 36.00
C LYS A 182 12.86 1.16 35.71
N ILE A 183 13.33 2.11 34.92
CA ILE A 183 14.74 2.22 34.51
C ILE A 183 15.25 3.64 34.74
N GLN A 184 16.53 3.76 35.04
CA GLN A 184 17.24 5.01 35.11
C GLN A 184 18.10 5.18 33.86
N LEU A 185 17.87 6.25 33.12
CA LEU A 185 18.70 6.61 31.97
C LEU A 185 19.78 7.58 32.41
N HIS A 186 21.00 7.36 31.91
CA HIS A 186 22.14 8.20 32.13
C HIS A 186 22.75 8.66 30.81
N TYR A 187 22.78 9.95 30.59
CA TYR A 187 23.50 10.56 29.48
C TYR A 187 24.64 11.40 30.01
N LYS A 188 25.84 11.04 29.61
CA LYS A 188 27.05 11.75 30.03
C LYS A 188 27.92 12.05 28.82
N ASN A 189 28.24 13.32 28.65
CA ASN A 189 29.26 13.81 27.74
C ASN A 189 30.24 14.69 28.52
N ASP A 190 31.16 15.37 27.85
CA ASP A 190 32.18 16.21 28.49
C ASP A 190 31.62 17.42 29.27
N GLU A 191 30.39 17.86 28.94
CA GLU A 191 29.76 19.06 29.49
C GLU A 191 28.50 18.75 30.35
N LEU A 192 27.86 17.58 30.18
CA LEU A 192 26.59 17.25 30.79
C LEU A 192 26.64 15.87 31.45
N ASP A 193 25.97 15.75 32.60
CA ASP A 193 25.73 14.50 33.32
C ASP A 193 24.26 14.47 33.77
N ASN A 194 23.38 14.14 32.85
CA ASN A 194 21.92 14.14 33.05
C ASN A 194 21.39 12.74 33.30
N GLN A 195 20.33 12.66 34.10
CA GLN A 195 19.67 11.43 34.45
C GLN A 195 18.16 11.62 34.34
N SER A 196 17.47 10.58 33.88
CA SER A 196 16.01 10.55 33.80
C SER A 196 15.46 9.20 34.24
N ALA A 197 14.46 9.23 35.11
CA ALA A 197 13.77 8.04 35.57
C ALA A 197 12.56 7.77 34.64
N VAL A 198 12.48 6.55 34.13
CA VAL A 198 11.50 6.16 33.12
C VAL A 198 10.71 4.94 33.57
N GLU A 199 9.41 4.92 33.30
CA GLU A 199 8.52 3.78 33.50
C GLU A 199 8.03 3.24 32.15
N ILE A 200 8.13 1.93 31.96
CA ILE A 200 7.67 1.27 30.75
C ILE A 200 6.15 1.11 30.82
N THR A 201 5.41 1.87 29.97
CA THR A 201 3.95 1.82 29.90
C THR A 201 3.40 0.81 28.93
N GLY A 202 4.22 0.41 27.93
CA GLY A 202 3.82 -0.58 26.94
C GLY A 202 4.98 -1.13 26.15
N ILE A 203 4.73 -2.21 25.41
CA ILE A 203 5.66 -2.84 24.47
C ILE A 203 5.24 -2.48 23.06
N LEU A 204 6.18 -1.95 22.29
CA LEU A 204 5.97 -1.48 20.91
C LEU A 204 6.48 -2.53 19.92
N SER A 205 5.64 -2.90 18.95
CA SER A 205 6.00 -3.74 17.80
C SER A 205 5.70 -2.99 16.51
N THR A 206 6.73 -2.74 15.70
CA THR A 206 6.65 -1.97 14.45
C THR A 206 7.12 -2.78 13.24
N GLY A 207 7.92 -3.83 13.47
CA GLY A 207 8.67 -4.53 12.43
C GLY A 207 9.87 -3.75 11.89
N GLY A 208 10.21 -2.61 12.50
CA GLY A 208 11.28 -1.69 12.09
C GLY A 208 12.41 -1.55 13.12
N ALA A 209 13.18 -0.49 12.95
CA ALA A 209 14.31 -0.17 13.84
C ALA A 209 13.85 0.20 15.26
N GLU A 210 12.64 0.72 15.40
CA GLU A 210 12.04 1.13 16.66
C GLU A 210 11.83 -0.07 17.62
N ASP A 211 11.74 -1.30 17.09
CA ASP A 211 11.62 -2.52 17.91
C ASP A 211 12.84 -2.75 18.80
N ASN A 212 13.99 -2.15 18.49
CA ASN A 212 15.22 -2.21 19.30
C ASN A 212 15.54 -0.90 20.04
N GLN A 213 14.54 -0.05 20.26
CA GLN A 213 14.69 1.27 20.87
C GLN A 213 13.72 1.45 22.05
N LEU A 214 14.04 2.41 22.92
CA LEU A 214 13.13 2.95 23.91
C LEU A 214 12.54 4.24 23.36
N VAL A 215 11.22 4.32 23.20
CA VAL A 215 10.53 5.47 22.57
C VAL A 215 9.87 6.30 23.67
N MET A 216 10.17 7.59 23.71
CA MET A 216 9.77 8.53 24.76
C MET A 216 9.23 9.84 24.16
N PRO A 217 8.52 10.68 24.93
CA PRO A 217 8.19 12.04 24.51
C PRO A 217 9.43 12.83 24.11
N LEU A 218 9.33 13.61 23.03
CA LEU A 218 10.44 14.41 22.49
C LEU A 218 11.07 15.31 23.57
N ASN A 219 10.25 16.05 24.31
CA ASN A 219 10.71 16.97 25.36
C ASN A 219 11.54 16.28 26.43
N ALA A 220 11.21 15.04 26.77
CA ALA A 220 11.97 14.26 27.76
C ALA A 220 13.36 13.88 27.26
N VAL A 221 13.47 13.49 25.98
CA VAL A 221 14.77 13.19 25.37
C VAL A 221 15.60 14.46 25.17
N GLN A 222 14.96 15.56 24.76
CA GLN A 222 15.64 16.86 24.66
C GLN A 222 16.25 17.31 25.97
N LYS A 223 15.48 17.23 27.09
CA LYS A 223 15.99 17.53 28.44
C LYS A 223 17.11 16.61 28.86
N LEU A 224 17.01 15.30 28.60
CA LEU A 224 18.06 14.33 28.89
C LEU A 224 19.39 14.66 28.16
N LEU A 225 19.29 15.07 26.90
CA LEU A 225 20.45 15.34 26.04
C LEU A 225 20.95 16.79 26.16
N GLY A 226 20.20 17.69 26.81
CA GLY A 226 20.50 19.13 26.84
C GLY A 226 20.32 19.81 25.48
N LEU A 227 19.42 19.30 24.64
CA LEU A 227 19.15 19.76 23.27
C LEU A 227 17.70 20.30 23.16
N GLU A 228 17.30 21.16 24.09
CA GLU A 228 15.94 21.73 24.11
C GLU A 228 15.64 22.49 22.82
N GLY A 229 14.47 22.19 22.21
CA GLY A 229 14.03 22.79 20.95
C GLY A 229 14.79 22.32 19.72
N LYS A 230 15.61 21.27 19.80
CA LYS A 230 16.38 20.71 18.69
C LYS A 230 15.88 19.32 18.30
N ILE A 231 15.87 19.06 17.00
CA ILE A 231 15.44 17.80 16.39
C ILE A 231 16.42 17.37 15.30
N GLN A 232 16.59 16.06 15.12
CA GLN A 232 17.50 15.51 14.12
C GLN A 232 16.85 15.36 12.76
N ALA A 233 15.56 14.99 12.74
CA ALA A 233 14.80 14.78 11.52
C ALA A 233 13.31 14.93 11.78
N VAL A 234 12.52 15.08 10.72
CA VAL A 234 11.06 15.01 10.78
C VAL A 234 10.55 14.04 9.74
N LYS A 235 9.78 13.04 10.18
CA LYS A 235 9.00 12.19 9.28
C LYS A 235 7.69 12.90 8.96
N VAL A 236 7.39 13.10 7.68
CA VAL A 236 6.14 13.73 7.21
C VAL A 236 5.34 12.72 6.39
N SER A 237 4.06 12.60 6.70
CA SER A 237 3.09 11.82 5.93
C SER A 237 2.25 12.75 5.09
N ALA A 238 2.34 12.63 3.77
CA ALA A 238 1.60 13.44 2.82
C ALA A 238 0.80 12.57 1.84
N LEU A 239 -0.41 13.01 1.48
CA LEU A 239 -1.20 12.40 0.42
C LEU A 239 -0.62 12.83 -0.93
N THR A 240 -0.05 11.88 -1.65
CA THR A 240 0.65 12.13 -2.91
C THR A 240 0.04 11.35 -4.07
N VAL A 241 0.29 11.84 -5.30
CA VAL A 241 -0.03 11.10 -6.53
C VAL A 241 1.23 10.39 -7.03
N PRO A 242 1.09 9.27 -7.77
CA PRO A 242 2.22 8.54 -8.34
C PRO A 242 3.07 9.43 -9.25
N GLU A 243 4.40 9.28 -9.16
CA GLU A 243 5.33 10.02 -10.00
C GLU A 243 5.25 9.61 -11.48
N ASN A 244 5.41 10.58 -12.36
CA ASN A 244 5.47 10.43 -13.81
C ASN A 244 6.78 10.96 -14.39
N ASP A 245 6.88 11.06 -15.72
CA ASP A 245 8.09 11.57 -16.39
C ASP A 245 8.39 13.02 -16.03
N LEU A 246 7.36 13.86 -15.85
CA LEU A 246 7.51 15.26 -15.47
C LEU A 246 8.08 15.39 -14.06
N SER A 247 7.54 14.65 -13.08
CA SER A 247 8.03 14.68 -11.71
C SER A 247 9.46 14.13 -11.59
N ARG A 248 9.82 13.11 -12.40
CA ARG A 248 11.19 12.61 -12.49
C ARG A 248 12.17 13.62 -13.09
N LYS A 249 11.73 14.36 -14.13
CA LYS A 249 12.51 15.46 -14.73
C LYS A 249 12.75 16.58 -13.72
N ALA A 250 11.69 17.02 -13.03
CA ALA A 250 11.76 18.03 -11.98
C ALA A 250 12.73 17.66 -10.86
N ARG A 251 12.67 16.40 -10.38
CA ARG A 251 13.57 15.91 -9.35
C ARG A 251 15.04 15.87 -9.76
N ALA A 252 15.31 15.58 -11.03
CA ALA A 252 16.68 15.57 -11.53
C ALA A 252 17.25 16.98 -11.63
N ASN A 253 16.46 17.94 -12.08
CA ASN A 253 16.80 19.35 -12.12
C ASN A 253 15.54 20.18 -12.36
N THR A 254 15.09 20.95 -11.36
CA THR A 254 13.95 21.85 -11.44
C THR A 254 14.18 22.99 -12.44
N ASP A 255 15.41 23.49 -12.61
CA ASP A 255 15.75 24.55 -13.56
C ASP A 255 15.66 24.10 -15.03
N ALA A 256 15.59 22.80 -15.28
CA ALA A 256 15.42 22.23 -16.63
C ALA A 256 13.96 22.20 -17.11
N LEU A 257 13.01 22.57 -16.24
CA LEU A 257 11.59 22.68 -16.59
C LEU A 257 11.33 24.03 -17.29
N ASP A 258 10.46 24.02 -18.29
CA ASP A 258 9.89 25.28 -18.77
C ASP A 258 8.82 25.82 -17.80
N ALA A 259 8.36 27.05 -17.99
CA ALA A 259 7.42 27.70 -17.07
C ALA A 259 6.09 26.92 -16.94
N GLU A 260 5.59 26.34 -18.05
CA GLU A 260 4.34 25.56 -18.03
C GLU A 260 4.53 24.19 -17.35
N GLU A 261 5.67 23.54 -17.59
CA GLU A 261 6.04 22.29 -16.94
C GLU A 261 6.24 22.49 -15.42
N TYR A 262 6.88 23.59 -15.02
CA TYR A 262 7.09 23.96 -13.63
C TYR A 262 5.76 24.21 -12.91
N ASP A 263 4.87 25.04 -13.47
CA ASP A 263 3.56 25.31 -12.88
C ASP A 263 2.74 24.02 -12.73
N ARG A 264 2.74 23.16 -13.75
CA ARG A 264 2.02 21.87 -13.71
C ARG A 264 2.57 20.94 -12.65
N TRP A 265 3.89 20.86 -12.53
CA TRP A 265 4.55 20.04 -11.51
C TRP A 265 4.31 20.60 -10.10
N TYR A 266 4.50 21.90 -9.90
CA TYR A 266 4.32 22.56 -8.60
C TYR A 266 2.88 22.44 -8.09
N CYS A 267 1.90 22.57 -8.99
CA CYS A 267 0.47 22.44 -8.71
C CYS A 267 -0.06 21.00 -8.76
N THR A 268 0.82 19.98 -8.80
CA THR A 268 0.44 18.58 -8.69
C THR A 268 1.06 17.97 -7.44
N ALA A 269 0.27 17.24 -6.65
CA ALA A 269 0.69 16.66 -5.35
C ALA A 269 1.68 15.49 -5.52
N TYR A 270 2.75 15.67 -6.29
CA TYR A 270 3.85 14.72 -6.34
C TYR A 270 4.67 14.78 -5.04
N VAL A 271 5.25 13.66 -4.64
CA VAL A 271 6.19 13.65 -3.51
C VAL A 271 7.31 14.67 -3.72
N SER A 272 7.86 14.76 -4.95
CA SER A 272 8.91 15.70 -5.31
C SER A 272 8.49 17.17 -5.20
N SER A 273 7.25 17.51 -5.58
CA SER A 273 6.72 18.88 -5.46
C SER A 273 6.52 19.28 -3.99
N ILE A 274 5.92 18.38 -3.19
CA ILE A 274 5.72 18.63 -1.76
C ILE A 274 7.06 18.72 -1.04
N SER A 275 8.03 17.85 -1.37
CA SER A 275 9.38 17.89 -0.79
C SER A 275 10.07 19.22 -1.06
N HIS A 276 9.97 19.75 -2.28
CA HIS A 276 10.55 21.03 -2.65
C HIS A 276 9.94 22.21 -1.84
N GLN A 277 8.62 22.21 -1.67
CA GLN A 277 7.93 23.25 -0.89
C GLN A 277 8.26 23.17 0.60
N LEU A 278 8.45 21.96 1.15
CA LEU A 278 8.92 21.78 2.52
C LEU A 278 10.36 22.26 2.69
N GLU A 279 11.22 22.07 1.68
CA GLU A 279 12.60 22.55 1.69
C GLU A 279 12.68 24.09 1.65
N GLU A 280 11.74 24.74 0.97
CA GLU A 280 11.60 26.20 0.98
C GLU A 280 11.04 26.73 2.31
N ALA A 281 10.16 25.96 2.98
CA ALA A 281 9.50 26.37 4.22
C ALA A 281 10.35 26.20 5.49
N ILE A 282 11.32 25.28 5.48
CA ILE A 282 12.15 24.96 6.65
C ILE A 282 13.60 25.36 6.37
N SER A 283 14.09 26.31 7.14
CA SER A 283 15.43 26.90 6.94
C SER A 283 16.54 25.85 7.18
N GLY A 284 17.43 25.68 6.20
CA GLY A 284 18.57 24.78 6.30
C GLY A 284 18.25 23.30 6.27
N ALA A 285 17.03 22.93 5.86
CA ALA A 285 16.63 21.54 5.66
C ALA A 285 16.92 21.06 4.24
N ILE A 286 17.18 19.77 4.11
CA ILE A 286 17.02 18.99 2.88
C ILE A 286 15.88 18.02 3.06
N VAL A 287 15.02 17.93 2.06
CA VAL A 287 13.83 17.11 2.10
C VAL A 287 13.94 15.98 1.09
N ARG A 288 13.86 14.75 1.60
CA ARG A 288 14.02 13.53 0.80
C ARG A 288 12.76 12.66 0.83
N PRO A 289 12.28 12.23 -0.34
CA PRO A 289 11.27 11.18 -0.37
C PRO A 289 11.82 9.88 0.21
N ILE A 290 11.02 9.20 1.03
CA ILE A 290 11.33 7.85 1.51
C ILE A 290 10.94 6.86 0.40
N TRP A 291 11.91 6.55 -0.47
CA TRP A 291 11.70 5.81 -1.72
C TRP A 291 11.15 4.41 -1.53
N GLN A 292 11.43 3.76 -0.43
CA GLN A 292 10.86 2.44 -0.12
C GLN A 292 9.34 2.46 -0.03
N VAL A 293 8.78 3.59 0.39
CA VAL A 293 7.33 3.82 0.44
C VAL A 293 6.80 4.36 -0.89
N ALA A 294 7.48 5.34 -1.49
CA ALA A 294 6.99 6.03 -2.70
C ALA A 294 7.22 5.25 -4.01
N ALA A 295 8.32 4.50 -4.15
CA ALA A 295 8.67 3.81 -5.40
C ALA A 295 8.04 2.42 -5.54
N SER A 296 7.69 1.75 -4.43
CA SER A 296 7.04 0.43 -4.45
C SER A 296 5.61 0.49 -4.98
N GLU A 297 4.93 1.62 -4.83
CA GLU A 297 3.51 1.78 -5.17
C GLU A 297 3.22 1.57 -6.67
N GLY A 298 3.92 2.25 -7.56
CA GLY A 298 3.58 2.23 -8.99
C GLY A 298 4.13 1.02 -9.76
N VAL A 299 5.38 0.65 -9.47
CA VAL A 299 6.10 -0.36 -10.28
C VAL A 299 5.65 -1.77 -9.96
N VAL A 300 5.46 -2.11 -8.68
CA VAL A 300 5.04 -3.44 -8.25
C VAL A 300 3.58 -3.68 -8.63
N ILE A 301 2.69 -2.72 -8.35
CA ILE A 301 1.27 -2.79 -8.72
C ILE A 301 1.14 -2.94 -10.24
N GLY A 302 1.86 -2.14 -11.04
CA GLY A 302 1.82 -2.24 -12.49
C GLY A 302 2.30 -3.60 -13.03
N LYS A 303 3.34 -4.20 -12.45
CA LYS A 303 3.81 -5.54 -12.81
C LYS A 303 2.81 -6.63 -12.44
N ILE A 304 2.17 -6.53 -11.27
CA ILE A 304 1.11 -7.46 -10.85
C ILE A 304 -0.10 -7.34 -11.76
N GLN A 305 -0.55 -6.13 -12.08
CA GLN A 305 -1.67 -5.90 -13.01
C GLN A 305 -1.36 -6.46 -14.40
N LEU A 306 -0.14 -6.26 -14.92
CA LEU A 306 0.29 -6.84 -16.20
C LEU A 306 0.25 -8.36 -16.16
N LEU A 307 0.76 -8.99 -15.10
CA LEU A 307 0.73 -10.44 -14.93
C LEU A 307 -0.71 -10.97 -14.88
N LEU A 308 -1.59 -10.32 -14.12
CA LEU A 308 -3.02 -10.67 -14.06
C LEU A 308 -3.70 -10.49 -15.41
N ALA A 309 -3.38 -9.44 -16.17
CA ALA A 309 -3.89 -9.23 -17.53
C ALA A 309 -3.45 -10.33 -18.50
N VAL A 310 -2.18 -10.76 -18.45
CA VAL A 310 -1.69 -11.86 -19.28
C VAL A 310 -2.36 -13.19 -18.95
N VAL A 311 -2.51 -13.51 -17.66
CA VAL A 311 -3.23 -14.71 -17.20
C VAL A 311 -4.69 -14.68 -17.63
N THR A 312 -5.34 -13.51 -17.48
CA THR A 312 -6.74 -13.32 -17.91
C THR A 312 -6.88 -13.53 -19.41
N LEU A 313 -5.99 -12.95 -20.22
CA LEU A 313 -5.97 -13.13 -21.68
C LEU A 313 -5.79 -14.61 -22.08
N ALA A 314 -4.85 -15.31 -21.44
CA ALA A 314 -4.65 -16.73 -21.67
C ALA A 314 -5.88 -17.56 -21.33
N ALA A 315 -6.56 -17.27 -20.22
CA ALA A 315 -7.80 -17.91 -19.81
C ALA A 315 -8.93 -17.66 -20.82
N LEU A 316 -9.05 -16.44 -21.36
CA LEU A 316 -10.04 -16.08 -22.38
C LEU A 316 -9.80 -16.86 -23.68
N ILE A 317 -8.55 -16.98 -24.13
CA ILE A 317 -8.19 -17.76 -25.32
C ILE A 317 -8.53 -19.23 -25.11
N ALA A 318 -8.17 -19.81 -23.98
CA ALA A 318 -8.46 -21.21 -23.66
C ALA A 318 -9.99 -21.47 -23.65
N ALA A 319 -10.77 -20.55 -23.07
CA ALA A 319 -12.24 -20.62 -23.06
C ALA A 319 -12.82 -20.55 -24.47
N ALA A 320 -12.34 -19.63 -25.31
CA ALA A 320 -12.79 -19.50 -26.70
C ALA A 320 -12.51 -20.78 -27.49
N MET A 321 -11.33 -21.39 -27.31
CA MET A 321 -10.99 -22.69 -27.94
C MET A 321 -11.89 -23.82 -27.43
N GLY A 322 -12.20 -23.85 -26.13
CA GLY A 322 -13.12 -24.81 -25.53
C GLY A 322 -14.53 -24.69 -26.13
N ILE A 323 -15.05 -23.47 -26.26
CA ILE A 323 -16.35 -23.19 -26.89
C ILE A 323 -16.32 -23.61 -28.37
N ALA A 324 -15.27 -23.26 -29.12
CA ALA A 324 -15.14 -23.64 -30.52
C ALA A 324 -15.15 -25.16 -30.72
N SER A 325 -14.50 -25.92 -29.86
CA SER A 325 -14.51 -27.38 -29.88
C SER A 325 -15.89 -27.98 -29.61
N LEU A 326 -16.57 -27.47 -28.55
CA LEU A 326 -17.90 -27.91 -28.18
C LEU A 326 -18.93 -27.57 -29.26
N MET A 327 -18.86 -26.38 -29.85
CA MET A 327 -19.73 -25.95 -30.94
C MET A 327 -19.50 -26.77 -32.21
N SER A 328 -18.22 -27.01 -32.58
CA SER A 328 -17.88 -27.86 -33.74
C SER A 328 -18.52 -29.25 -33.64
N THR A 329 -18.40 -29.88 -32.47
CA THR A 329 -19.02 -31.21 -32.23
C THR A 329 -20.56 -31.15 -32.26
N GLY A 330 -21.14 -30.11 -31.62
CA GLY A 330 -22.59 -29.93 -31.61
C GLY A 330 -23.21 -29.71 -32.99
N ILE A 331 -22.45 -29.04 -33.86
CA ILE A 331 -22.84 -28.77 -35.26
C ILE A 331 -22.78 -30.06 -36.11
N ILE A 332 -21.77 -30.89 -35.98
CA ILE A 332 -21.65 -32.17 -36.67
C ILE A 332 -22.84 -33.07 -36.33
N GLU A 333 -23.27 -33.12 -35.09
CA GLU A 333 -24.44 -33.91 -34.67
C GLU A 333 -25.77 -33.43 -35.27
N ARG A 334 -25.91 -32.10 -35.45
CA ARG A 334 -27.12 -31.48 -36.02
C ARG A 334 -26.98 -31.28 -37.54
N SER A 335 -25.98 -31.88 -38.18
CA SER A 335 -25.73 -31.70 -39.61
C SER A 335 -26.96 -32.00 -40.48
N LYS A 336 -27.73 -33.05 -40.16
CA LYS A 336 -28.97 -33.41 -40.89
C LYS A 336 -30.06 -32.34 -40.76
N GLU A 337 -30.22 -31.73 -39.57
CA GLU A 337 -31.19 -30.65 -39.35
C GLU A 337 -30.77 -29.39 -40.14
N ILE A 338 -29.48 -29.07 -40.14
CA ILE A 338 -28.90 -27.96 -40.90
C ILE A 338 -29.05 -28.18 -42.39
N GLY A 339 -28.80 -29.40 -42.87
CA GLY A 339 -28.99 -29.79 -44.27
C GLY A 339 -30.46 -29.63 -44.72
N LEU A 340 -31.41 -30.03 -43.87
CA LEU A 340 -32.85 -29.87 -44.13
C LEU A 340 -33.23 -28.37 -44.18
N MET A 341 -32.77 -27.53 -43.22
CA MET A 341 -33.03 -26.10 -43.25
C MET A 341 -32.50 -25.45 -44.54
N LYS A 342 -31.28 -25.82 -45.00
CA LYS A 342 -30.73 -25.34 -46.27
C LYS A 342 -31.54 -25.80 -47.48
N ALA A 343 -32.01 -27.06 -47.48
CA ALA A 343 -32.86 -27.61 -48.56
C ALA A 343 -34.21 -26.87 -48.62
N LEU A 344 -34.75 -26.40 -47.50
CA LEU A 344 -35.95 -25.57 -47.41
C LEU A 344 -35.72 -24.08 -47.73
N GLY A 345 -34.49 -23.70 -48.11
CA GLY A 345 -34.16 -22.34 -48.56
C GLY A 345 -33.64 -21.39 -47.47
N ALA A 346 -33.25 -21.89 -46.32
CA ALA A 346 -32.63 -21.02 -45.27
C ALA A 346 -31.30 -20.44 -45.73
N TYR A 347 -31.12 -19.12 -45.55
CA TYR A 347 -29.88 -18.41 -45.85
C TYR A 347 -28.78 -18.77 -44.85
N GLN A 348 -27.54 -18.69 -45.30
CA GLN A 348 -26.35 -18.99 -44.47
C GLN A 348 -26.31 -18.18 -43.19
N TRP A 349 -26.63 -16.87 -43.24
CA TRP A 349 -26.65 -15.98 -42.10
C TRP A 349 -27.72 -16.35 -41.06
N GLN A 350 -28.87 -16.91 -41.49
CA GLN A 350 -29.93 -17.34 -40.57
C GLN A 350 -29.51 -18.55 -39.74
N ILE A 351 -28.77 -19.47 -40.36
CA ILE A 351 -28.20 -20.63 -39.66
C ILE A 351 -27.09 -20.20 -38.71
N ALA A 352 -26.22 -19.31 -39.14
CA ALA A 352 -25.19 -18.76 -38.28
C ALA A 352 -25.78 -17.99 -37.07
N LEU A 353 -26.84 -17.21 -37.31
CA LEU A 353 -27.54 -16.46 -36.26
C LEU A 353 -28.07 -17.39 -35.17
N LEU A 354 -28.62 -18.55 -35.55
CA LEU A 354 -29.14 -19.56 -34.61
C LEU A 354 -28.03 -19.99 -33.62
N PHE A 355 -26.82 -20.27 -34.14
CA PHE A 355 -25.70 -20.68 -33.31
C PHE A 355 -25.18 -19.53 -32.45
N TYR A 356 -25.13 -18.30 -32.96
CA TYR A 356 -24.78 -17.13 -32.15
C TYR A 356 -25.79 -16.88 -31.03
N CYS A 357 -27.08 -16.98 -31.29
CA CYS A 357 -28.11 -16.86 -30.25
C CYS A 357 -27.94 -17.93 -29.16
N GLU A 358 -27.69 -19.19 -29.55
CA GLU A 358 -27.45 -20.28 -28.60
C GLU A 358 -26.18 -20.03 -27.77
N ALA A 359 -25.13 -19.54 -28.39
CA ALA A 359 -23.89 -19.18 -27.70
C ALA A 359 -24.04 -18.00 -26.73
N ILE A 360 -24.77 -16.95 -27.15
CA ILE A 360 -25.05 -15.77 -26.32
C ILE A 360 -25.90 -16.14 -25.11
N ILE A 361 -26.96 -16.95 -25.27
CA ILE A 361 -27.79 -17.43 -24.16
C ILE A 361 -26.93 -18.23 -23.17
N SER A 362 -26.09 -19.13 -23.69
CA SER A 362 -25.18 -19.91 -22.86
C SER A 362 -24.15 -19.02 -22.13
N ALA A 363 -23.68 -17.94 -22.79
CA ALA A 363 -22.78 -16.96 -22.22
C ALA A 363 -23.43 -16.13 -21.12
N LEU A 364 -24.67 -15.72 -21.29
CA LEU A 364 -25.42 -14.99 -20.26
C LEU A 364 -25.62 -15.86 -19.01
N ILE A 365 -26.04 -17.10 -19.18
CA ILE A 365 -26.27 -18.02 -18.06
C ILE A 365 -24.95 -18.38 -17.39
N GLY A 366 -23.96 -18.82 -18.17
CA GLY A 366 -22.61 -19.15 -17.63
C GLY A 366 -21.89 -17.96 -17.04
N GLY A 367 -21.99 -16.80 -17.70
CA GLY A 367 -21.37 -15.55 -17.26
C GLY A 367 -21.94 -15.02 -15.94
N THR A 368 -23.26 -15.03 -15.77
CA THR A 368 -23.90 -14.60 -14.51
C THR A 368 -23.56 -15.52 -13.35
N LEU A 369 -23.66 -16.83 -13.55
CA LEU A 369 -23.29 -17.82 -12.54
C LEU A 369 -21.79 -17.74 -12.21
N GLY A 370 -20.94 -17.57 -13.25
CA GLY A 370 -19.51 -17.42 -13.10
C GLY A 370 -19.14 -16.14 -12.34
N CYS A 371 -19.83 -15.03 -12.61
CA CYS A 371 -19.62 -13.77 -11.88
C CYS A 371 -19.92 -13.91 -10.39
N ILE A 372 -21.01 -14.59 -10.03
CA ILE A 372 -21.37 -14.84 -8.63
C ILE A 372 -20.33 -15.74 -7.95
N ALA A 373 -19.94 -16.83 -8.61
CA ALA A 373 -18.92 -17.74 -8.08
C ALA A 373 -17.55 -17.08 -7.98
N GLY A 374 -17.17 -16.28 -8.98
CA GLY A 374 -15.92 -15.54 -9.00
C GLY A 374 -15.84 -14.48 -7.89
N TRP A 375 -16.96 -13.79 -7.63
CA TRP A 375 -17.06 -12.88 -6.47
C TRP A 375 -16.92 -13.62 -5.15
N GLY A 376 -17.57 -14.75 -4.98
CA GLY A 376 -17.43 -15.60 -3.79
C GLY A 376 -15.98 -16.07 -3.58
N LEU A 377 -15.31 -16.48 -4.66
CA LEU A 377 -13.90 -16.89 -4.64
C LEU A 377 -12.98 -15.71 -4.31
N ALA A 378 -13.20 -14.56 -4.92
CA ALA A 378 -12.44 -13.35 -4.62
C ALA A 378 -12.56 -12.94 -3.14
N ARG A 379 -13.77 -12.99 -2.60
CA ARG A 379 -14.03 -12.71 -1.18
C ARG A 379 -13.34 -13.70 -0.25
N PHE A 380 -13.34 -14.98 -0.61
CA PHE A 380 -12.63 -16.02 0.13
C PHE A 380 -11.11 -15.80 0.11
N ILE A 381 -10.54 -15.52 -1.07
CA ILE A 381 -9.11 -15.21 -1.23
C ILE A 381 -8.75 -13.96 -0.43
N GLY A 382 -9.56 -12.90 -0.49
CA GLY A 382 -9.32 -11.66 0.25
C GLY A 382 -9.30 -11.86 1.75
N SER A 383 -10.26 -12.63 2.29
CA SER A 383 -10.30 -12.92 3.73
C SER A 383 -9.17 -13.85 4.18
N ALA A 384 -8.73 -14.79 3.33
CA ALA A 384 -7.66 -15.73 3.66
C ALA A 384 -6.26 -15.12 3.58
N LEU A 385 -6.02 -14.20 2.64
CA LEU A 385 -4.69 -13.59 2.42
C LEU A 385 -4.51 -12.26 3.15
N PHE A 386 -5.57 -11.44 3.21
CA PHE A 386 -5.49 -10.07 3.74
C PHE A 386 -6.30 -9.87 5.03
N GLY A 387 -6.95 -10.91 5.55
CA GLY A 387 -7.78 -10.82 6.76
C GLY A 387 -9.05 -9.96 6.63
N VAL A 388 -9.26 -9.33 5.47
CA VAL A 388 -10.40 -8.43 5.20
C VAL A 388 -11.12 -8.86 3.92
N PRO A 389 -12.46 -8.96 3.93
CA PRO A 389 -13.21 -9.32 2.73
C PRO A 389 -13.06 -8.23 1.65
N LEU A 390 -12.86 -8.67 0.41
CA LEU A 390 -12.78 -7.78 -0.75
C LEU A 390 -14.11 -7.03 -0.96
N SER A 391 -14.03 -5.76 -1.32
CA SER A 391 -15.19 -4.92 -1.60
C SER A 391 -15.85 -5.33 -2.92
N PHE A 392 -17.16 -5.09 -3.03
CA PHE A 392 -17.90 -5.43 -4.24
C PHE A 392 -17.79 -4.30 -5.27
N ALA A 393 -16.98 -4.51 -6.31
CA ALA A 393 -16.89 -3.58 -7.43
C ALA A 393 -17.99 -3.85 -8.47
N TRP A 394 -19.05 -3.05 -8.48
CA TRP A 394 -20.19 -3.18 -9.42
C TRP A 394 -19.77 -3.18 -10.88
N ILE A 395 -18.68 -2.54 -11.24
CA ILE A 395 -18.14 -2.46 -12.60
C ILE A 395 -17.68 -3.83 -13.15
N VAL A 396 -17.39 -4.79 -12.27
CA VAL A 396 -16.96 -6.14 -12.66
C VAL A 396 -18.09 -6.90 -13.37
N ILE A 397 -19.34 -6.71 -12.94
CA ILE A 397 -20.50 -7.42 -13.52
C ILE A 397 -20.64 -7.15 -15.02
N PRO A 398 -20.83 -5.89 -15.49
CA PRO A 398 -20.97 -5.62 -16.91
C PRO A 398 -19.72 -6.00 -17.71
N CYS A 399 -18.52 -5.82 -17.16
CA CYS A 399 -17.27 -6.22 -17.82
C CYS A 399 -17.22 -7.74 -18.06
N VAL A 400 -17.51 -8.56 -17.05
CA VAL A 400 -17.48 -10.02 -17.16
C VAL A 400 -18.56 -10.53 -18.11
N LEU A 401 -19.75 -9.97 -18.07
CA LEU A 401 -20.83 -10.34 -19.00
C LEU A 401 -20.47 -9.98 -20.45
N MET A 402 -19.92 -8.78 -20.68
CA MET A 402 -19.45 -8.36 -22.00
C MET A 402 -18.35 -9.28 -22.53
N LEU A 403 -17.36 -9.61 -21.70
CA LEU A 403 -16.28 -10.53 -22.03
C LEU A 403 -16.81 -11.95 -22.30
N SER A 404 -17.77 -12.43 -21.52
CA SER A 404 -18.39 -13.76 -21.72
C SER A 404 -19.10 -13.85 -23.05
N ILE A 405 -19.84 -12.81 -23.44
CA ILE A 405 -20.52 -12.74 -24.76
C ILE A 405 -19.46 -12.68 -25.87
N LEU A 406 -18.44 -11.86 -25.72
CA LEU A 406 -17.38 -11.71 -26.71
C LEU A 406 -16.66 -13.05 -26.96
N ILE A 407 -16.29 -13.79 -25.91
CA ILE A 407 -15.66 -15.10 -26.01
C ILE A 407 -16.57 -16.10 -26.72
N ALA A 408 -17.89 -16.10 -26.36
CA ALA A 408 -18.87 -16.99 -26.97
C ALA A 408 -19.02 -16.71 -28.48
N VAL A 409 -19.07 -15.45 -28.87
CA VAL A 409 -19.14 -15.02 -30.28
C VAL A 409 -17.88 -15.40 -31.03
N VAL A 410 -16.69 -15.08 -30.48
CA VAL A 410 -15.40 -15.40 -31.10
C VAL A 410 -15.21 -16.93 -31.20
N GLY A 411 -15.49 -17.67 -30.14
CA GLY A 411 -15.39 -19.14 -30.15
C GLY A 411 -16.34 -19.81 -31.12
N THR A 412 -17.50 -19.21 -31.36
CA THR A 412 -18.51 -19.75 -32.30
C THR A 412 -18.25 -19.36 -33.76
N TRP A 413 -17.47 -18.28 -33.99
CA TRP A 413 -17.21 -17.75 -35.34
C TRP A 413 -16.68 -18.81 -36.32
N PHE A 414 -15.60 -19.50 -35.96
CA PHE A 414 -14.94 -20.44 -36.85
C PHE A 414 -15.81 -21.66 -37.19
N PRO A 415 -16.47 -22.34 -36.22
CA PRO A 415 -17.37 -23.44 -36.51
C PRO A 415 -18.58 -22.99 -37.32
N ALA A 416 -19.22 -21.88 -36.95
CA ALA A 416 -20.40 -21.38 -37.65
C ALA A 416 -20.11 -21.03 -39.12
N HIS A 417 -18.96 -20.43 -39.39
CA HIS A 417 -18.57 -20.03 -40.73
C HIS A 417 -18.20 -21.23 -41.65
N ARG A 418 -17.58 -22.26 -41.10
CA ARG A 418 -17.25 -23.48 -41.84
C ARG A 418 -18.54 -24.19 -42.33
N ILE A 419 -19.52 -24.32 -41.50
CA ILE A 419 -20.76 -25.03 -41.84
C ILE A 419 -21.68 -24.22 -42.74
N ALA A 420 -21.68 -22.89 -42.58
CA ALA A 420 -22.39 -22.04 -43.51
C ALA A 420 -21.99 -22.27 -44.97
N LYS A 421 -20.74 -22.68 -45.23
CA LYS A 421 -20.17 -22.94 -46.57
C LYS A 421 -20.38 -24.35 -47.09
N LEU A 422 -20.73 -25.35 -46.27
CA LEU A 422 -20.92 -26.74 -46.76
C LEU A 422 -22.18 -26.85 -47.65
N TYR A 423 -22.08 -27.65 -48.72
CA TYR A 423 -23.22 -27.90 -49.60
C TYR A 423 -24.24 -28.87 -48.95
N PRO A 424 -25.56 -28.71 -49.22
CA PRO A 424 -26.59 -29.56 -48.62
C PRO A 424 -26.38 -31.06 -48.88
N VAL A 425 -25.82 -31.40 -50.04
CA VAL A 425 -25.57 -32.79 -50.46
C VAL A 425 -24.47 -33.44 -49.62
N GLU A 426 -23.39 -32.71 -49.33
CA GLU A 426 -22.28 -33.20 -48.49
C GLU A 426 -22.72 -33.48 -47.06
N VAL A 427 -23.62 -32.66 -46.55
CA VAL A 427 -24.14 -32.76 -45.17
C VAL A 427 -25.15 -33.92 -45.02
N LEU A 428 -25.93 -34.23 -46.06
CA LEU A 428 -26.92 -35.30 -46.03
C LEU A 428 -26.34 -36.69 -46.28
N TYR A 429 -25.33 -36.81 -47.13
CA TYR A 429 -24.70 -38.09 -47.50
C TYR A 429 -23.47 -38.48 -46.68
N GLY A 430 -23.04 -37.68 -45.74
CA GLY A 430 -22.01 -38.03 -44.78
C GLY A 430 -20.63 -38.32 -45.39
N ARG A 431 -20.32 -37.80 -46.59
CA ARG A 431 -18.98 -37.85 -47.18
C ARG A 431 -18.16 -36.77 -46.56
N GLN A 432 -17.29 -37.16 -45.65
CA GLN A 432 -16.12 -36.39 -45.20
C GLN A 432 -15.05 -36.38 -46.27
#